data_13a3723dfa95b1f6408e20fbfd00d4e0
#
_entry.id   13a3723dfa95b1f6408e20fbfd00d4e0
#
_cell.length_a   1.000
_cell.length_b   1.000
_cell.length_c   1.000
_cell.angle_alpha   90.00
_cell.angle_beta   90.00
_cell.angle_gamma   90.00
#
_symmetry.space_group_name_H-M   'P 1'
#
loop_
_entity.id
_entity.type
_entity.pdbx_description
1 polymer ?
#
loop_
_entity_poly.entity_id
_entity_poly.type
_entity_poly.pdbx_seq_one_letter_code
_entity_poly.pdbx_strand_id
1 'polypeptide(L)'
;MNTTSSPAAALNELKRNSIAREYKYQLLSFMTEYETLEQHEHQKAALLRRAEYSTELLHILDTRSAVEVMEDFKAENERIKDRIKEQKRIVKYKANKLMEAVALMNNELGIQVASPALEIAKQFINA
;
A
#
# COMPACT_ATOMS: atom_id res chain seq x y z
N MET A 1 7.58 -17.51 -45.96
CA MET A 1 7.60 -17.54 -44.65
C MET A 1 6.25 -17.69 -44.01
N ASN A 2 6.13 -18.53 -43.22
CA ASN A 2 4.87 -18.74 -42.59
C ASN A 2 4.81 -18.15 -41.20
N THR A 3 3.95 -17.25 -41.07
CA THR A 3 3.78 -16.60 -39.79
C THR A 3 2.53 -17.07 -39.10
N THR A 4 1.82 -17.98 -39.70
CA THR A 4 0.59 -18.42 -39.08
C THR A 4 0.89 -19.29 -37.89
N SER A 5 0.47 -18.84 -36.76
CA SER A 5 0.46 -19.63 -35.56
C SER A 5 -0.70 -20.59 -35.61
N SER A 6 -0.51 -21.80 -35.08
CA SER A 6 -1.63 -22.68 -34.86
C SER A 6 -2.62 -22.02 -33.88
N PRO A 7 -3.90 -22.42 -33.90
CA PRO A 7 -4.84 -21.92 -32.90
C PRO A 7 -4.38 -22.15 -31.46
N ALA A 8 -3.71 -23.27 -31.21
CA ALA A 8 -3.17 -23.57 -29.88
C ALA A 8 -2.05 -22.59 -29.50
N ALA A 9 -1.15 -22.27 -30.46
CA ALA A 9 -0.07 -21.32 -30.19
C ALA A 9 -0.60 -19.91 -29.96
N ALA A 10 -1.60 -19.48 -30.73
CA ALA A 10 -2.24 -18.18 -30.56
C ALA A 10 -2.94 -18.08 -29.19
N LEU A 11 -3.60 -19.15 -28.77
CA LEU A 11 -4.27 -19.20 -27.47
C LEU A 11 -3.26 -19.13 -26.32
N ASN A 12 -2.13 -19.84 -26.45
CA ASN A 12 -1.07 -19.77 -25.44
C ASN A 12 -0.47 -18.38 -25.33
N GLU A 13 -0.28 -17.69 -26.45
CA GLU A 13 0.21 -16.31 -26.43
C GLU A 13 -0.76 -15.36 -25.74
N LEU A 14 -2.06 -15.49 -26.01
CA LEU A 14 -3.09 -14.69 -25.32
C LEU A 14 -3.08 -14.97 -23.81
N LYS A 15 -2.94 -16.22 -23.42
CA LYS A 15 -2.88 -16.61 -22.02
C LYS A 15 -1.65 -15.99 -21.33
N ARG A 16 -0.48 -16.05 -21.98
CA ARG A 16 0.74 -15.44 -21.46
C ARG A 16 0.59 -13.94 -21.27
N ASN A 17 0.01 -13.27 -22.26
CA ASN A 17 -0.22 -11.83 -22.20
C ASN A 17 -1.20 -11.45 -21.08
N SER A 18 -2.24 -12.25 -20.90
CA SER A 18 -3.22 -12.05 -19.83
C SER A 18 -2.57 -12.15 -18.44
N ILE A 19 -1.74 -13.16 -18.23
CA ILE A 19 -1.03 -13.36 -16.96
C ILE A 19 -0.08 -12.19 -16.69
N ALA A 20 0.67 -11.76 -17.70
CA ALA A 20 1.60 -10.64 -17.56
C ALA A 20 0.88 -9.32 -17.23
N ARG A 21 -0.26 -9.08 -17.87
CA ARG A 21 -1.08 -7.89 -17.58
C ARG A 21 -1.63 -7.92 -16.17
N GLU A 22 -2.08 -9.08 -15.70
CA GLU A 22 -2.59 -9.25 -14.34
C GLU A 22 -1.50 -8.95 -13.33
N TYR A 23 -0.28 -9.45 -13.54
CA TYR A 23 0.85 -9.13 -12.67
C TYR A 23 1.10 -7.63 -12.63
N LYS A 24 1.16 -6.99 -13.80
CA LYS A 24 1.38 -5.54 -13.89
C LYS A 24 0.30 -4.77 -13.14
N TYR A 25 -0.95 -5.15 -13.32
CA TYR A 25 -2.08 -4.51 -12.64
C TYR A 25 -1.97 -4.63 -11.13
N GLN A 26 -1.69 -5.85 -10.64
CA GLN A 26 -1.59 -6.07 -9.20
C GLN A 26 -0.39 -5.37 -8.60
N LEU A 27 0.72 -5.29 -9.32
CA LEU A 27 1.89 -4.54 -8.88
C LEU A 27 1.56 -3.06 -8.70
N LEU A 28 0.95 -2.45 -9.71
CA LEU A 28 0.60 -1.03 -9.66
C LEU A 28 -0.45 -0.75 -8.57
N SER A 29 -1.43 -1.62 -8.43
CA SER A 29 -2.46 -1.50 -7.41
C SER A 29 -1.87 -1.57 -6.01
N PHE A 30 -0.96 -2.52 -5.78
CA PHE A 30 -0.27 -2.63 -4.49
C PHE A 30 0.56 -1.39 -4.19
N MET A 31 1.35 -0.91 -5.16
CA MET A 31 2.19 0.27 -4.97
C MET A 31 1.38 1.52 -4.65
N THR A 32 0.25 1.70 -5.33
CA THR A 32 -0.66 2.83 -5.07
C THR A 32 -1.18 2.81 -3.64
N GLU A 33 -1.61 1.66 -3.16
CA GLU A 33 -2.13 1.52 -1.81
C GLU A 33 -1.03 1.66 -0.75
N TYR A 34 0.16 1.16 -1.05
CA TYR A 34 1.31 1.32 -0.16
C TYR A 34 1.71 2.79 -0.02
N GLU A 35 1.74 3.53 -1.12
CA GLU A 35 2.04 4.97 -1.09
C GLU A 35 1.01 5.75 -0.27
N THR A 36 -0.26 5.37 -0.38
CA THR A 36 -1.33 5.98 0.43
C THR A 36 -1.10 5.73 1.92
N LEU A 37 -0.68 4.52 2.28
CA LEU A 37 -0.34 4.20 3.67
C LEU A 37 0.81 5.07 4.17
N GLU A 38 1.86 5.22 3.37
CA GLU A 38 3.00 6.06 3.72
C GLU A 38 2.57 7.51 3.95
N GLN A 39 1.67 8.04 3.11
CA GLN A 39 1.13 9.39 3.28
C GLN A 39 0.40 9.55 4.62
N HIS A 40 -0.43 8.57 5.00
CA HIS A 40 -1.12 8.61 6.28
C HIS A 40 -0.14 8.55 7.46
N GLU A 41 0.90 7.76 7.37
CA GLU A 41 1.93 7.68 8.40
C GLU A 41 2.71 8.99 8.53
N HIS A 42 3.01 9.65 7.41
CA HIS A 42 3.64 10.97 7.41
C HIS A 42 2.73 12.04 8.04
N GLN A 43 1.43 11.99 7.75
CA GLN A 43 0.44 12.89 8.34
C GLN A 43 0.38 12.72 9.85
N LYS A 44 0.41 11.48 10.33
CA LYS A 44 0.41 11.18 11.76
C LYS A 44 1.66 11.75 12.44
N ALA A 45 2.83 11.54 11.85
CA ALA A 45 4.08 12.06 12.39
C ALA A 45 4.08 13.60 12.42
N ALA A 46 3.57 14.25 11.37
CA ALA A 46 3.46 15.70 11.33
C ALA A 46 2.50 16.23 12.38
N LEU A 47 1.38 15.55 12.61
CA LEU A 47 0.42 15.91 13.64
C LEU A 47 1.06 15.84 15.03
N LEU A 48 1.79 14.76 15.33
CA LEU A 48 2.46 14.60 16.61
C LEU A 48 3.49 15.70 16.86
N ARG A 49 4.25 16.07 15.84
CA ARG A 49 5.21 17.19 15.96
C ARG A 49 4.50 18.52 16.27
N ARG A 50 3.39 18.80 15.57
CA ARG A 50 2.60 20.00 15.84
C ARG A 50 2.04 20.00 17.26
N ALA A 51 1.61 18.84 17.75
CA ALA A 51 1.12 18.71 19.10
C ALA A 51 2.21 19.02 20.14
N GLU A 52 3.44 18.55 19.91
CA GLU A 52 4.59 18.85 20.78
C GLU A 52 4.88 20.34 20.85
N TYR A 53 4.94 21.02 19.69
CA TYR A 53 5.16 22.47 19.66
C TYR A 53 4.02 23.23 20.32
N SER A 54 2.78 22.78 20.12
CA SER A 54 1.62 23.41 20.75
C SER A 54 1.66 23.25 22.27
N THR A 55 2.13 22.12 22.76
CA THR A 55 2.29 21.88 24.20
C THR A 55 3.28 22.88 24.82
N GLU A 56 4.39 23.16 24.14
CA GLU A 56 5.35 24.16 24.60
C GLU A 56 4.71 25.55 24.70
N LEU A 57 3.90 25.92 23.71
CA LEU A 57 3.19 27.19 23.71
C LEU A 57 2.12 27.27 24.79
N LEU A 58 1.49 26.15 25.13
CA LEU A 58 0.41 26.08 26.09
C LEU A 58 0.85 26.41 27.54
N HIS A 59 2.13 26.27 27.82
CA HIS A 59 2.67 26.72 29.13
C HIS A 59 2.58 28.23 29.30
N ILE A 60 2.39 28.97 28.20
CA ILE A 60 2.34 30.44 28.19
C ILE A 60 0.88 30.91 28.04
N LEU A 61 -0.01 30.05 27.56
CA LEU A 61 -1.40 30.36 27.27
C LEU A 61 -2.33 30.00 28.44
N ASP A 62 -3.56 30.46 28.35
CA ASP A 62 -4.61 30.14 29.29
C ASP A 62 -4.85 28.61 29.31
N THR A 63 -4.96 28.03 30.49
CA THR A 63 -5.15 26.58 30.71
C THR A 63 -6.39 26.03 30.00
N ARG A 64 -7.43 26.83 29.86
CA ARG A 64 -8.69 26.41 29.22
C ARG A 64 -8.49 26.19 27.74
N SER A 65 -7.82 27.11 27.05
CA SER A 65 -7.50 26.99 25.64
C SER A 65 -6.54 25.81 25.40
N ALA A 66 -5.66 25.57 26.37
CA ALA A 66 -4.74 24.42 26.33
C ALA A 66 -5.49 23.08 26.25
N VAL A 67 -6.48 22.90 27.11
CA VAL A 67 -7.27 21.66 27.14
C VAL A 67 -8.01 21.45 25.83
N GLU A 68 -8.65 22.48 25.29
CA GLU A 68 -9.39 22.41 24.03
C GLU A 68 -8.48 22.00 22.87
N VAL A 69 -7.29 22.63 22.76
CA VAL A 69 -6.32 22.32 21.71
C VAL A 69 -5.83 20.88 21.83
N MET A 70 -5.54 20.42 23.04
CA MET A 70 -5.08 19.04 23.24
C MET A 70 -6.16 18.02 22.90
N GLU A 71 -7.42 18.31 23.20
CA GLU A 71 -8.54 17.44 22.81
C GLU A 71 -8.69 17.36 21.31
N ASP A 72 -8.52 18.47 20.59
CA ASP A 72 -8.57 18.50 19.13
C ASP A 72 -7.45 17.65 18.52
N PHE A 73 -6.21 17.76 19.03
CA PHE A 73 -5.11 16.92 18.58
C PHE A 73 -5.37 15.44 18.83
N LYS A 74 -5.95 15.12 19.98
CA LYS A 74 -6.26 13.77 20.36
C LYS A 74 -7.30 13.15 19.43
N ALA A 75 -8.36 13.89 19.12
CA ALA A 75 -9.41 13.45 18.20
C ALA A 75 -8.86 13.26 16.79
N GLU A 76 -8.03 14.18 16.30
CA GLU A 76 -7.37 14.09 15.00
C GLU A 76 -6.45 12.87 14.93
N ASN A 77 -5.68 12.64 15.98
CA ASN A 77 -4.77 11.49 16.06
C ASN A 77 -5.53 10.17 15.98
N GLU A 78 -6.69 10.06 16.64
CA GLU A 78 -7.52 8.86 16.57
C GLU A 78 -8.06 8.64 15.17
N ARG A 79 -8.49 9.70 14.48
CA ARG A 79 -8.95 9.61 13.09
C ARG A 79 -7.86 9.11 12.15
N ILE A 80 -6.63 9.62 12.31
CA ILE A 80 -5.50 9.19 11.48
C ILE A 80 -5.12 7.74 11.80
N LYS A 81 -5.13 7.34 13.06
CA LYS A 81 -4.89 5.95 13.46
C LYS A 81 -5.88 5.00 12.79
N ASP A 82 -7.16 5.37 12.75
CA ASP A 82 -8.19 4.54 12.11
C ASP A 82 -7.96 4.43 10.61
N ARG A 83 -7.57 5.53 9.96
CA ARG A 83 -7.21 5.52 8.53
C ARG A 83 -6.01 4.61 8.25
N ILE A 84 -4.99 4.67 9.10
CA ILE A 84 -3.80 3.82 8.96
C ILE A 84 -4.19 2.35 9.12
N LYS A 85 -5.00 2.03 10.11
CA LYS A 85 -5.46 0.66 10.35
C LYS A 85 -6.22 0.11 9.16
N GLU A 86 -7.16 0.87 8.61
CA GLU A 86 -7.93 0.47 7.44
C GLU A 86 -7.03 0.34 6.20
N GLN A 87 -6.11 1.29 6.00
CA GLN A 87 -5.21 1.27 4.87
C GLN A 87 -4.24 0.07 4.93
N LYS A 88 -3.77 -0.30 6.11
CA LYS A 88 -2.95 -1.51 6.29
C LYS A 88 -3.70 -2.76 5.86
N ARG A 89 -4.98 -2.83 6.14
CA ARG A 89 -5.84 -3.95 5.71
C ARG A 89 -5.91 -4.03 4.19
N ILE A 90 -6.11 -2.88 3.54
CA ILE A 90 -6.15 -2.78 2.08
C ILE A 90 -4.81 -3.18 1.47
N VAL A 91 -3.71 -2.67 2.01
CA VAL A 91 -2.35 -3.00 1.53
C VAL A 91 -2.08 -4.49 1.66
N LYS A 92 -2.47 -5.11 2.77
CA LYS A 92 -2.31 -6.56 2.96
C LYS A 92 -3.10 -7.35 1.92
N TYR A 93 -4.34 -6.95 1.66
CA TYR A 93 -5.16 -7.59 0.63
C TYR A 93 -4.49 -7.48 -0.74
N LYS A 94 -4.00 -6.30 -1.10
CA LYS A 94 -3.31 -6.08 -2.37
C LYS A 94 -1.99 -6.85 -2.45
N ALA A 95 -1.28 -6.97 -1.33
CA ALA A 95 -0.06 -7.77 -1.25
C ALA A 95 -0.35 -9.24 -1.57
N ASN A 96 -1.42 -9.80 -1.01
CA ASN A 96 -1.83 -11.16 -1.30
C ASN A 96 -2.19 -11.34 -2.79
N LYS A 97 -2.92 -10.39 -3.37
CA LYS A 97 -3.26 -10.43 -4.79
C LYS A 97 -2.03 -10.35 -5.69
N LEU A 98 -1.06 -9.53 -5.32
CA LEU A 98 0.20 -9.43 -6.05
C LEU A 98 0.95 -10.76 -6.01
N MET A 99 1.02 -11.41 -4.86
CA MET A 99 1.74 -12.68 -4.73
C MET A 99 1.04 -13.81 -5.48
N GLU A 100 -0.28 -13.78 -5.58
CA GLU A 100 -1.02 -14.71 -6.46
C GLU A 100 -0.61 -14.54 -7.92
N ALA A 101 -0.51 -13.28 -8.38
CA ALA A 101 -0.08 -12.98 -9.75
C ALA A 101 1.37 -13.39 -9.99
N VAL A 102 2.25 -13.21 -9.01
CA VAL A 102 3.64 -13.68 -9.09
C VAL A 102 3.70 -15.20 -9.22
N ALA A 103 2.88 -15.90 -8.47
CA ALA A 103 2.81 -17.36 -8.56
C ALA A 103 2.36 -17.83 -9.95
N LEU A 104 1.40 -17.14 -10.56
CA LEU A 104 0.98 -17.44 -11.93
C LEU A 104 2.10 -17.19 -12.94
N MET A 105 2.85 -16.09 -12.79
CA MET A 105 4.02 -15.81 -13.63
C MET A 105 5.03 -16.94 -13.56
N ASN A 106 5.31 -17.43 -12.37
CA ASN A 106 6.26 -18.51 -12.17
C ASN A 106 5.73 -19.84 -12.67
N ASN A 107 4.52 -20.22 -12.27
CA ASN A 107 3.96 -21.55 -12.53
C ASN A 107 3.55 -21.74 -13.99
N GLU A 108 2.96 -20.71 -14.60
CA GLU A 108 2.44 -20.81 -15.96
C GLU A 108 3.42 -20.34 -17.02
N LEU A 109 4.30 -19.39 -16.70
CA LEU A 109 5.24 -18.83 -17.68
C LEU A 109 6.69 -19.18 -17.39
N GLY A 110 6.99 -19.77 -16.23
CA GLY A 110 8.35 -20.07 -15.83
C GLY A 110 9.19 -18.83 -15.55
N ILE A 111 8.55 -17.68 -15.29
CA ILE A 111 9.23 -16.41 -15.05
C ILE A 111 9.31 -16.15 -13.56
N GLN A 112 10.54 -16.03 -13.04
CA GLN A 112 10.75 -15.58 -11.68
C GLN A 112 10.81 -14.05 -11.67
N VAL A 113 9.86 -13.46 -10.94
CA VAL A 113 9.79 -12.00 -10.84
C VAL A 113 10.61 -11.54 -9.66
N ALA A 114 11.48 -10.55 -9.89
CA ALA A 114 12.25 -9.91 -8.84
C ALA A 114 11.96 -8.40 -8.89
N SER A 115 11.45 -7.87 -7.79
CA SER A 115 11.11 -6.46 -7.66
C SER A 115 11.22 -6.05 -6.20
N PRO A 116 11.72 -4.85 -5.90
CA PRO A 116 11.70 -4.34 -4.51
C PRO A 116 10.30 -4.31 -3.91
N ALA A 117 9.27 -4.10 -4.73
CA ALA A 117 7.88 -4.11 -4.28
C ALA A 117 7.45 -5.46 -3.70
N LEU A 118 8.01 -6.57 -4.19
CA LEU A 118 7.68 -7.90 -3.67
C LEU A 118 8.19 -8.09 -2.25
N GLU A 119 9.36 -7.54 -1.95
CA GLU A 119 9.90 -7.60 -0.59
C GLU A 119 9.03 -6.81 0.39
N ILE A 120 8.52 -5.67 -0.05
CA ILE A 120 7.58 -4.87 0.75
C ILE A 120 6.28 -5.64 0.95
N ALA A 121 5.74 -6.23 -0.12
CA ALA A 121 4.50 -7.00 -0.06
C ALA A 121 4.59 -8.17 0.92
N LYS A 122 5.72 -8.88 0.93
CA LYS A 122 5.96 -10.01 1.85
C LYS A 122 5.89 -9.59 3.31
N GLN A 123 6.34 -8.38 3.64
CA GLN A 123 6.27 -7.86 5.00
C GLN A 123 4.83 -7.75 5.50
N PHE A 124 3.91 -7.36 4.62
CA PHE A 124 2.49 -7.23 4.98
C PHE A 124 1.79 -8.57 5.11
N ILE A 125 2.18 -9.56 4.32
CA ILE A 125 1.60 -10.90 4.35
C ILE A 125 2.00 -11.63 5.63
N ASN A 126 3.25 -11.48 6.04
CA ASN A 126 3.81 -12.18 7.20
C ASN A 126 3.59 -11.45 8.52
N ALA A 127 3.01 -10.28 8.47
CA ALA A 127 2.75 -9.47 9.67
C ALA A 127 1.61 -10.00 10.52
#